data_322924084b26930682f7a35f0722e9f9
#
_entry.id   322924084b26930682f7a35f0722e9f9
#
_cell.length_a   1.000
_cell.length_b   1.000
_cell.length_c   1.000
_cell.angle_alpha   90.00
_cell.angle_beta   90.00
_cell.angle_gamma   90.00
#
_symmetry.space_group_name_H-M   'P 1'
#
loop_
_entity.id
_entity.type
_entity.pdbx_description
1 polymer ?
#
loop_
_entity_poly.entity_id
_entity_poly.type
_entity_poly.pdbx_seq_one_letter_code
_entity_poly.pdbx_strand_id
1 'polypeptide(L)'
;GRPERAGELRDALHLSRPGDLPGPAGESYLAWQRAAERSVSVGSLHRALPRLAPERIAEWLDAGSAGQGGPVARAAMVVEGVLRDAPRAEASALILADAALAQSLGWDHLVPLLAAGLKRADLRKRGEELYLACHRALVVGAAEALRLADELARRAAQLRAVTPKLRAKGAGDAVEMFLTRDAVAPRALPLPDRAARRLCDRLVDLGAVRE
;
A
#
# COMPACT_ATOMS: atom_id res chain seq x y z
N GLY A 1 -20.56 10.26 4.44
CA GLY A 1 -19.99 9.32 5.41
C GLY A 1 -18.74 9.94 6.02
N ARG A 2 -18.48 9.66 7.27
CA ARG A 2 -17.24 10.07 7.94
C ARG A 2 -16.07 9.36 7.23
N PRO A 3 -14.96 10.03 6.90
CA PRO A 3 -13.81 9.34 6.35
C PRO A 3 -13.30 8.34 7.41
N GLU A 4 -13.31 7.07 7.07
CA GLU A 4 -12.73 6.02 7.92
C GLU A 4 -11.23 6.27 8.04
N ARG A 5 -10.70 6.16 9.25
CA ARG A 5 -9.26 6.23 9.45
C ARG A 5 -8.63 4.97 8.88
N ALA A 6 -7.44 5.09 8.29
CA ALA A 6 -6.75 3.95 7.67
C ALA A 6 -6.59 2.74 8.63
N GLY A 7 -6.39 3.00 9.94
CA GLY A 7 -6.35 1.97 10.96
C GLY A 7 -7.70 1.25 11.15
N GLU A 8 -8.80 1.99 11.20
CA GLU A 8 -10.15 1.42 11.33
C GLU A 8 -10.50 0.54 10.13
N LEU A 9 -10.11 0.97 8.92
CA LEU A 9 -10.31 0.21 7.69
C LEU A 9 -9.47 -1.08 7.69
N ARG A 10 -8.20 -0.99 8.07
CA ARG A 10 -7.31 -2.15 8.21
C ARG A 10 -7.88 -3.16 9.21
N ASP A 11 -8.29 -2.70 10.38
CA ASP A 11 -8.80 -3.56 11.44
C ASP A 11 -10.13 -4.20 11.02
N ALA A 12 -11.02 -3.46 10.36
CA ALA A 12 -12.25 -4.00 9.79
C ALA A 12 -11.98 -5.11 8.78
N LEU A 13 -10.97 -4.96 7.91
CA LEU A 13 -10.60 -5.99 6.93
C LEU A 13 -9.99 -7.23 7.58
N HIS A 14 -9.15 -7.08 8.62
CA HIS A 14 -8.58 -8.20 9.37
C HIS A 14 -9.62 -8.96 10.21
N LEU A 15 -10.70 -8.29 10.63
CA LEU A 15 -11.80 -8.87 11.40
C LEU A 15 -12.94 -9.40 10.51
N SER A 16 -12.93 -9.11 9.20
CA SER A 16 -13.93 -9.58 8.24
C SER A 16 -13.92 -11.11 8.14
N ARG A 17 -15.10 -11.70 8.02
CA ARG A 17 -15.25 -13.14 7.80
C ARG A 17 -15.08 -13.46 6.31
N PRO A 18 -14.67 -14.70 5.97
CA PRO A 18 -14.72 -15.16 4.59
C PRO A 18 -16.12 -14.96 3.99
N GLY A 19 -16.22 -14.17 2.90
CA GLY A 19 -17.49 -13.86 2.26
C GLY A 19 -18.07 -12.48 2.57
N ASP A 20 -17.55 -11.75 3.56
CA ASP A 20 -17.93 -10.37 3.81
C ASP A 20 -17.38 -9.47 2.67
N LEU A 21 -18.22 -8.59 2.16
CA LEU A 21 -17.81 -7.60 1.18
C LEU A 21 -17.14 -6.41 1.90
N PRO A 22 -15.89 -6.08 1.55
CA PRO A 22 -15.12 -5.06 2.27
C PRO A 22 -15.60 -3.61 2.01
N GLY A 23 -16.63 -3.41 1.18
CA GLY A 23 -17.06 -2.09 0.73
C GLY A 23 -16.04 -1.37 -0.16
N PRO A 24 -16.38 -0.19 -0.72
CA PRO A 24 -15.52 0.50 -1.69
C PRO A 24 -14.15 0.89 -1.13
N ALA A 25 -14.06 1.30 0.13
CA ALA A 25 -12.81 1.66 0.78
C ALA A 25 -11.93 0.43 1.01
N GLY A 26 -12.54 -0.68 1.46
CA GLY A 26 -11.84 -1.95 1.61
C GLY A 26 -11.39 -2.56 0.30
N GLU A 27 -12.20 -2.47 -0.76
CA GLU A 27 -11.78 -2.88 -2.11
C GLU A 27 -10.54 -2.10 -2.57
N SER A 28 -10.53 -0.77 -2.35
CA SER A 28 -9.37 0.07 -2.68
C SER A 28 -8.13 -0.33 -1.88
N TYR A 29 -8.27 -0.54 -0.57
CA TYR A 29 -7.16 -0.98 0.28
C TYR A 29 -6.57 -2.31 -0.20
N LEU A 30 -7.43 -3.32 -0.46
CA LEU A 30 -7.00 -4.63 -0.96
C LEU A 30 -6.35 -4.55 -2.35
N ALA A 31 -6.82 -3.65 -3.22
CA ALA A 31 -6.19 -3.43 -4.53
C ALA A 31 -4.76 -2.90 -4.37
N TRP A 32 -4.54 -1.91 -3.49
CA TRP A 32 -3.22 -1.38 -3.18
C TRP A 32 -2.30 -2.42 -2.57
N GLN A 33 -2.78 -3.18 -1.58
CA GLN A 33 -2.02 -4.25 -0.95
C GLN A 33 -1.54 -5.27 -1.98
N ARG A 34 -2.45 -5.81 -2.81
CA ARG A 34 -2.13 -6.80 -3.84
C ARG A 34 -1.16 -6.26 -4.90
N ALA A 35 -1.27 -4.95 -5.24
CA ALA A 35 -0.39 -4.32 -6.20
C ALA A 35 1.02 -4.11 -5.65
N ALA A 36 1.16 -3.81 -4.35
CA ALA A 36 2.44 -3.58 -3.69
C ALA A 36 3.18 -4.88 -3.31
N GLU A 37 2.44 -5.95 -3.01
CA GLU A 37 3.03 -7.24 -2.57
C GLU A 37 3.82 -7.97 -3.67
N ARG A 38 3.61 -7.65 -4.94
CA ARG A 38 4.19 -8.38 -6.08
C ARG A 38 5.00 -7.47 -6.98
N SER A 39 5.98 -8.05 -7.66
CA SER A 39 6.72 -7.35 -8.69
C SER A 39 5.79 -6.79 -9.78
N VAL A 40 6.09 -5.58 -10.25
CA VAL A 40 5.27 -4.84 -11.20
C VAL A 40 5.24 -5.55 -12.54
N SER A 41 4.09 -6.06 -12.93
CA SER A 41 3.82 -6.66 -14.22
C SER A 41 2.33 -6.53 -14.56
N VAL A 42 1.97 -6.61 -15.85
CA VAL A 42 0.56 -6.61 -16.27
C VAL A 42 -0.25 -7.67 -15.54
N GLY A 43 0.30 -8.87 -15.38
CA GLY A 43 -0.38 -9.98 -14.71
C GLY A 43 -0.60 -9.75 -13.20
N SER A 44 0.34 -9.12 -12.49
CA SER A 44 0.16 -8.76 -11.07
C SER A 44 -0.82 -7.59 -10.91
N LEU A 45 -0.76 -6.60 -11.79
CA LEU A 45 -1.70 -5.47 -11.79
C LEU A 45 -3.13 -5.92 -12.12
N HIS A 46 -3.32 -6.85 -13.06
CA HIS A 46 -4.64 -7.43 -13.33
C HIS A 46 -5.20 -8.18 -12.11
N ARG A 47 -4.36 -8.95 -11.39
CA ARG A 47 -4.80 -9.59 -10.13
C ARG A 47 -5.20 -8.59 -9.05
N ALA A 48 -4.53 -7.44 -9.00
CA ALA A 48 -4.89 -6.37 -8.08
C ALA A 48 -6.16 -5.60 -8.50
N LEU A 49 -6.36 -5.48 -9.82
CA LEU A 49 -7.45 -4.73 -10.48
C LEU A 49 -8.26 -5.65 -11.42
N PRO A 50 -8.98 -6.66 -10.89
CA PRO A 50 -9.60 -7.71 -11.71
C PRO A 50 -10.73 -7.22 -12.62
N ARG A 51 -11.23 -6.00 -12.41
CA ARG A 51 -12.24 -5.37 -13.28
C ARG A 51 -11.65 -4.75 -14.55
N LEU A 52 -10.31 -4.67 -14.66
CA LEU A 52 -9.61 -4.15 -15.83
C LEU A 52 -9.03 -5.32 -16.63
N ALA A 53 -9.25 -5.33 -17.95
CA ALA A 53 -8.66 -6.32 -18.84
C ALA A 53 -7.12 -6.15 -18.88
N PRO A 54 -6.33 -7.25 -18.92
CA PRO A 54 -4.86 -7.19 -18.99
C PRO A 54 -4.36 -6.38 -20.17
N GLU A 55 -5.02 -6.52 -21.32
CA GLU A 55 -4.68 -5.80 -22.55
C GLU A 55 -4.81 -4.29 -22.36
N ARG A 56 -5.85 -3.87 -21.65
CA ARG A 56 -6.08 -2.46 -21.37
C ARG A 56 -5.05 -1.88 -20.40
N ILE A 57 -4.65 -2.66 -19.40
CA ILE A 57 -3.56 -2.29 -18.49
C ILE A 57 -2.25 -2.12 -19.29
N ALA A 58 -1.93 -3.07 -20.19
CA ALA A 58 -0.76 -2.99 -21.04
C ALA A 58 -0.78 -1.73 -21.92
N GLU A 59 -1.89 -1.45 -22.60
CA GLU A 59 -2.05 -0.26 -23.46
C GLU A 59 -1.77 1.05 -22.71
N TRP A 60 -2.28 1.22 -21.49
CA TRP A 60 -2.02 2.43 -20.71
C TRP A 60 -0.55 2.55 -20.27
N LEU A 61 0.09 1.44 -19.86
CA LEU A 61 1.49 1.43 -19.48
C LEU A 61 2.40 1.68 -20.69
N ASP A 62 2.10 1.08 -21.84
CA ASP A 62 2.86 1.23 -23.09
C ASP A 62 2.72 2.66 -23.66
N ALA A 63 1.52 3.23 -23.62
CA ALA A 63 1.28 4.62 -24.02
C ALA A 63 2.12 5.59 -23.18
N GLY A 64 2.24 5.35 -21.87
CA GLY A 64 3.16 6.09 -21.00
C GLY A 64 4.64 5.88 -21.38
N SER A 65 5.01 4.70 -21.88
CA SER A 65 6.39 4.37 -22.25
C SER A 65 6.81 4.92 -23.62
N ALA A 66 5.88 5.07 -24.55
CA ALA A 66 6.13 5.56 -25.91
C ALA A 66 6.41 7.08 -25.97
N GLY A 67 6.07 7.83 -24.92
CA GLY A 67 6.29 9.27 -24.85
C GLY A 67 7.75 9.64 -24.56
N GLN A 68 8.22 10.75 -25.20
CA GLN A 68 9.48 11.36 -24.84
C GLN A 68 9.35 12.12 -23.52
N GLY A 69 9.65 11.46 -22.40
CA GLY A 69 9.56 12.10 -21.08
C GLY A 69 10.17 11.25 -19.97
N GLY A 70 10.55 11.91 -18.88
CA GLY A 70 11.05 11.22 -17.69
C GLY A 70 9.95 10.41 -16.95
N PRO A 71 10.32 9.71 -15.89
CA PRO A 71 9.41 8.80 -15.14
C PRO A 71 8.10 9.46 -14.71
N VAL A 72 8.14 10.73 -14.29
CA VAL A 72 6.94 11.47 -13.85
C VAL A 72 6.01 11.80 -15.02
N ALA A 73 6.56 12.10 -16.21
CA ALA A 73 5.75 12.36 -17.39
C ALA A 73 4.98 11.10 -17.82
N ARG A 74 5.64 9.94 -17.79
CA ARG A 74 5.00 8.65 -18.08
C ARG A 74 3.87 8.35 -17.12
N ALA A 75 4.10 8.53 -15.82
CA ALA A 75 3.08 8.33 -14.80
C ALA A 75 1.89 9.30 -14.98
N ALA A 76 2.14 10.58 -15.29
CA ALA A 76 1.08 11.56 -15.58
C ALA A 76 0.25 11.17 -16.81
N MET A 77 0.87 10.68 -17.87
CA MET A 77 0.18 10.17 -19.06
C MET A 77 -0.73 8.97 -18.73
N VAL A 78 -0.26 8.07 -17.86
CA VAL A 78 -1.08 6.94 -17.40
C VAL A 78 -2.30 7.43 -16.60
N VAL A 79 -2.12 8.37 -15.64
CA VAL A 79 -3.27 8.98 -14.93
C VAL A 79 -4.28 9.56 -15.91
N GLU A 80 -3.80 10.36 -16.86
CA GLU A 80 -4.67 11.03 -17.84
C GLU A 80 -5.38 10.03 -18.74
N GLY A 81 -4.67 9.03 -19.24
CA GLY A 81 -5.23 7.97 -20.10
C GLY A 81 -6.31 7.17 -19.39
N VAL A 82 -6.03 6.69 -18.18
CA VAL A 82 -7.01 5.92 -17.41
C VAL A 82 -8.25 6.76 -17.08
N LEU A 83 -8.08 7.99 -16.61
CA LEU A 83 -9.22 8.86 -16.23
C LEU A 83 -9.99 9.42 -17.41
N ARG A 84 -9.40 9.51 -18.61
CA ARG A 84 -10.10 9.80 -19.84
C ARG A 84 -11.07 8.68 -20.22
N ASP A 85 -10.61 7.45 -20.12
CA ASP A 85 -11.35 6.27 -20.55
C ASP A 85 -12.32 5.76 -19.46
N ALA A 86 -11.95 5.94 -18.19
CA ALA A 86 -12.72 5.53 -17.03
C ALA A 86 -12.68 6.62 -15.94
N PRO A 87 -13.51 7.68 -16.02
CA PRO A 87 -13.44 8.86 -15.13
C PRO A 87 -13.67 8.58 -13.64
N ARG A 88 -14.26 7.42 -13.30
CA ARG A 88 -14.49 7.01 -11.91
C ARG A 88 -13.43 6.06 -11.34
N ALA A 89 -12.43 5.68 -12.14
CA ALA A 89 -11.40 4.73 -11.77
C ALA A 89 -10.18 5.41 -11.10
N GLU A 90 -10.42 6.38 -10.20
CA GLU A 90 -9.36 7.18 -9.56
C GLU A 90 -8.30 6.28 -8.87
N ALA A 91 -8.73 5.27 -8.10
CA ALA A 91 -7.81 4.35 -7.44
C ALA A 91 -6.97 3.53 -8.43
N SER A 92 -7.58 3.03 -9.50
CA SER A 92 -6.88 2.28 -10.56
C SER A 92 -5.89 3.18 -11.30
N ALA A 93 -6.26 4.43 -11.60
CA ALA A 93 -5.38 5.40 -12.24
C ALA A 93 -4.11 5.65 -11.41
N LEU A 94 -4.26 5.81 -10.10
CA LEU A 94 -3.15 6.02 -9.19
C LEU A 94 -2.25 4.77 -9.05
N ILE A 95 -2.84 3.58 -8.92
CA ILE A 95 -2.07 2.32 -8.87
C ILE A 95 -1.26 2.13 -10.16
N LEU A 96 -1.87 2.33 -11.32
CA LEU A 96 -1.19 2.18 -12.60
C LEU A 96 -0.12 3.26 -12.84
N ALA A 97 -0.34 4.49 -12.36
CA ALA A 97 0.64 5.56 -12.45
C ALA A 97 1.87 5.30 -11.56
N ASP A 98 1.67 4.85 -10.32
CA ASP A 98 2.78 4.45 -9.45
C ASP A 98 3.50 3.19 -9.98
N ALA A 99 2.79 2.28 -10.65
CA ALA A 99 3.40 1.15 -11.37
C ALA A 99 4.26 1.62 -12.56
N ALA A 100 3.77 2.54 -13.39
CA ALA A 100 4.53 3.13 -14.49
C ALA A 100 5.79 3.88 -14.00
N LEU A 101 5.67 4.58 -12.86
CA LEU A 101 6.78 5.23 -12.19
C LEU A 101 7.83 4.20 -11.76
N ALA A 102 7.42 3.13 -11.08
CA ALA A 102 8.30 2.05 -10.64
C ALA A 102 9.02 1.39 -11.81
N GLN A 103 8.31 1.04 -12.89
CA GLN A 103 8.92 0.49 -14.12
C GLN A 103 9.96 1.44 -14.71
N SER A 104 9.65 2.74 -14.78
CA SER A 104 10.56 3.75 -15.34
C SER A 104 11.82 3.96 -14.51
N LEU A 105 11.75 3.65 -13.20
CA LEU A 105 12.86 3.74 -12.25
C LEU A 105 13.59 2.41 -12.06
N GLY A 106 13.14 1.33 -12.71
CA GLY A 106 13.71 -0.01 -12.56
C GLY A 106 13.45 -0.63 -11.19
N TRP A 107 12.35 -0.25 -10.53
CA TRP A 107 11.95 -0.84 -9.25
C TRP A 107 11.11 -2.09 -9.45
N ASP A 108 11.40 -3.12 -8.67
CA ASP A 108 10.64 -4.38 -8.73
C ASP A 108 9.19 -4.21 -8.22
N HIS A 109 9.00 -3.35 -7.22
CA HIS A 109 7.70 -3.14 -6.58
C HIS A 109 7.28 -1.68 -6.68
N LEU A 110 5.98 -1.45 -6.78
CA LEU A 110 5.45 -0.09 -6.72
C LEU A 110 5.50 0.46 -5.29
N VAL A 111 5.73 1.75 -5.20
CA VAL A 111 5.60 2.54 -3.97
C VAL A 111 4.54 3.61 -4.23
N PRO A 112 3.53 3.78 -3.37
CA PRO A 112 2.40 4.69 -3.63
C PRO A 112 2.79 6.16 -3.40
N LEU A 113 3.71 6.69 -4.21
CA LEU A 113 4.25 8.05 -4.08
C LEU A 113 3.29 9.10 -4.64
N LEU A 114 2.80 8.87 -5.87
CA LEU A 114 1.82 9.77 -6.49
C LEU A 114 0.48 9.69 -5.76
N ALA A 115 0.06 8.49 -5.38
CA ALA A 115 -1.16 8.30 -4.61
C ALA A 115 -1.14 9.02 -3.25
N ALA A 116 0.02 9.05 -2.58
CA ALA A 116 0.18 9.76 -1.30
C ALA A 116 0.20 11.28 -1.46
N GLY A 117 0.73 11.79 -2.59
CA GLY A 117 0.95 13.21 -2.80
C GLY A 117 -0.12 13.94 -3.62
N LEU A 118 -0.83 13.26 -4.54
CA LEU A 118 -1.88 13.86 -5.36
C LEU A 118 -3.16 14.09 -4.56
N LYS A 119 -3.70 15.28 -4.68
CA LYS A 119 -5.02 15.60 -4.14
C LYS A 119 -6.11 15.20 -5.15
N ARG A 120 -7.31 14.90 -4.67
CA ARG A 120 -8.43 14.58 -5.55
C ARG A 120 -8.74 15.67 -6.61
N ALA A 121 -8.49 16.93 -6.28
CA ALA A 121 -8.64 18.02 -7.24
C ALA A 121 -7.60 17.96 -8.37
N ASP A 122 -6.41 17.41 -8.11
CA ASP A 122 -5.35 17.29 -9.12
C ASP A 122 -5.70 16.26 -10.20
N LEU A 123 -6.50 15.24 -9.87
CA LEU A 123 -6.96 14.23 -10.84
C LEU A 123 -7.92 14.78 -11.92
N ARG A 124 -8.41 16.00 -11.73
CA ARG A 124 -9.24 16.72 -12.74
C ARG A 124 -8.39 17.52 -13.73
N LYS A 125 -7.12 17.75 -13.42
CA LYS A 125 -6.18 18.46 -14.29
C LYS A 125 -5.79 17.61 -15.49
N ARG A 126 -5.26 18.25 -16.53
CA ARG A 126 -4.82 17.61 -17.78
C ARG A 126 -3.51 18.22 -18.24
N GLY A 127 -2.80 17.53 -19.12
CA GLY A 127 -1.59 18.02 -19.76
C GLY A 127 -0.55 18.53 -18.77
N GLU A 128 -0.03 19.74 -19.02
CA GLU A 128 1.02 20.36 -18.22
C GLU A 128 0.64 20.59 -16.75
N GLU A 129 -0.62 20.96 -16.48
CA GLU A 129 -1.09 21.16 -15.10
C GLU A 129 -1.06 19.84 -14.28
N LEU A 130 -1.47 18.73 -14.91
CA LEU A 130 -1.40 17.40 -14.27
C LEU A 130 0.06 16.97 -14.08
N TYR A 131 0.91 17.20 -15.08
CA TYR A 131 2.33 16.91 -15.01
C TYR A 131 3.01 17.62 -13.83
N LEU A 132 2.78 18.94 -13.69
CA LEU A 132 3.30 19.72 -12.57
C LEU A 132 2.71 19.26 -11.22
N ALA A 133 1.44 18.84 -11.19
CA ALA A 133 0.84 18.27 -9.98
C ALA A 133 1.51 16.94 -9.60
N CYS A 134 1.83 16.07 -10.57
CA CYS A 134 2.56 14.82 -10.33
C CYS A 134 3.97 15.07 -9.78
N HIS A 135 4.69 16.08 -10.29
CA HIS A 135 6.00 16.45 -9.74
C HIS A 135 5.91 16.87 -8.27
N ARG A 136 4.96 17.74 -7.93
CA ARG A 136 4.75 18.15 -6.52
C ARG A 136 4.34 16.97 -5.65
N ALA A 137 3.47 16.11 -6.16
CA ALA A 137 3.00 14.92 -5.47
C ALA A 137 4.15 13.95 -5.19
N LEU A 138 5.04 13.73 -6.16
CA LEU A 138 6.21 12.87 -5.99
C LEU A 138 7.12 13.37 -4.87
N VAL A 139 7.40 14.67 -4.80
CA VAL A 139 8.24 15.24 -3.73
C VAL A 139 7.58 15.02 -2.36
N VAL A 140 6.28 15.30 -2.23
CA VAL A 140 5.52 15.11 -0.99
C VAL A 140 5.46 13.62 -0.61
N GLY A 141 5.12 12.75 -1.57
CA GLY A 141 5.01 11.31 -1.36
C GLY A 141 6.35 10.68 -0.97
N ALA A 142 7.45 11.09 -1.61
CA ALA A 142 8.78 10.60 -1.28
C ALA A 142 9.21 11.01 0.14
N ALA A 143 8.97 12.26 0.52
CA ALA A 143 9.26 12.73 1.88
C ALA A 143 8.48 11.94 2.94
N GLU A 144 7.19 11.69 2.70
CA GLU A 144 6.35 10.90 3.61
C GLU A 144 6.78 9.43 3.65
N ALA A 145 7.13 8.83 2.51
CA ALA A 145 7.61 7.45 2.43
C ALA A 145 8.92 7.27 3.24
N LEU A 146 9.86 8.21 3.11
CA LEU A 146 11.11 8.19 3.89
C LEU A 146 10.84 8.32 5.38
N ARG A 147 9.96 9.27 5.79
CA ARG A 147 9.56 9.44 7.19
C ARG A 147 8.94 8.16 7.75
N LEU A 148 8.06 7.52 6.99
CA LEU A 148 7.42 6.26 7.39
C LEU A 148 8.42 5.12 7.49
N ALA A 149 9.35 5.00 6.55
CA ALA A 149 10.41 4.00 6.57
C ALA A 149 11.28 4.13 7.83
N ASP A 150 11.69 5.35 8.19
CA ASP A 150 12.45 5.62 9.40
C ASP A 150 11.66 5.27 10.68
N GLU A 151 10.36 5.57 10.69
CA GLU A 151 9.48 5.22 11.82
C GLU A 151 9.36 3.71 11.96
N LEU A 152 9.10 2.99 10.87
CA LEU A 152 8.99 1.52 10.86
C LEU A 152 10.31 0.85 11.26
N ALA A 153 11.44 1.36 10.78
CA ALA A 153 12.76 0.86 11.16
C ALA A 153 13.01 0.98 12.67
N ARG A 154 12.68 2.14 13.26
CA ARG A 154 12.79 2.33 14.71
C ARG A 154 11.87 1.40 15.51
N ARG A 155 10.63 1.23 15.07
CA ARG A 155 9.67 0.31 15.72
C ARG A 155 10.12 -1.14 15.62
N ALA A 156 10.63 -1.56 14.45
CA ALA A 156 11.18 -2.89 14.25
C ALA A 156 12.41 -3.14 15.16
N ALA A 157 13.31 -2.17 15.27
CA ALA A 157 14.45 -2.24 16.18
C ALA A 157 14.01 -2.36 17.65
N GLN A 158 13.01 -1.58 18.08
CA GLN A 158 12.44 -1.66 19.42
C GLN A 158 11.82 -3.03 19.69
N LEU A 159 11.04 -3.58 18.75
CA LEU A 159 10.41 -4.89 18.86
C LEU A 159 11.48 -6.01 18.96
N ARG A 160 12.54 -5.95 18.15
CA ARG A 160 13.68 -6.88 18.25
C ARG A 160 14.41 -6.76 19.59
N ALA A 161 14.61 -5.55 20.12
CA ALA A 161 15.30 -5.31 21.38
C ALA A 161 14.54 -5.87 22.61
N VAL A 162 13.21 -5.98 22.55
CA VAL A 162 12.42 -6.58 23.64
C VAL A 162 12.27 -8.09 23.52
N THR A 163 12.54 -8.67 22.35
CA THR A 163 12.40 -10.12 22.09
C THR A 163 13.12 -11.00 23.12
N PRO A 164 14.38 -10.73 23.55
CA PRO A 164 15.06 -11.52 24.57
C PRO A 164 14.40 -11.50 25.96
N LYS A 165 13.54 -10.50 26.21
CA LYS A 165 12.78 -10.36 27.47
C LYS A 165 11.50 -11.19 27.49
N LEU A 166 11.15 -11.83 26.38
CA LEU A 166 9.97 -12.65 26.22
C LEU A 166 10.32 -14.11 26.57
N ARG A 167 9.64 -14.67 27.58
CA ARG A 167 9.92 -16.03 28.09
C ARG A 167 9.13 -17.13 27.39
N ALA A 168 8.17 -16.79 26.54
CA ALA A 168 7.31 -17.76 25.88
C ALA A 168 8.07 -18.55 24.81
N LYS A 169 7.99 -19.87 24.83
CA LYS A 169 8.47 -20.71 23.73
C LYS A 169 7.70 -20.35 22.47
N GLY A 170 8.38 -20.00 21.38
CA GLY A 170 7.75 -19.49 20.14
C GLY A 170 7.55 -17.96 20.12
N ALA A 171 8.07 -17.20 21.10
CA ALA A 171 8.00 -15.75 21.09
C ALA A 171 8.74 -15.13 19.87
N GLY A 172 9.83 -15.76 19.40
CA GLY A 172 10.57 -15.34 18.21
C GLY A 172 9.69 -15.36 16.96
N ASP A 173 9.00 -16.48 16.72
CA ASP A 173 8.12 -16.62 15.56
C ASP A 173 6.94 -15.64 15.63
N ALA A 174 6.41 -15.41 16.84
CA ALA A 174 5.38 -14.41 17.05
C ALA A 174 5.88 -12.99 16.73
N VAL A 175 7.10 -12.63 17.13
CA VAL A 175 7.72 -11.34 16.83
C VAL A 175 7.91 -11.16 15.32
N GLU A 176 8.36 -12.20 14.61
CA GLU A 176 8.47 -12.14 13.14
C GLU A 176 7.10 -11.88 12.46
N MET A 177 6.02 -12.41 13.00
CA MET A 177 4.67 -12.08 12.50
C MET A 177 4.32 -10.60 12.68
N PHE A 178 4.69 -9.99 13.83
CA PHE A 178 4.50 -8.55 14.04
C PHE A 178 5.40 -7.68 13.16
N LEU A 179 6.58 -8.18 12.76
CA LEU A 179 7.49 -7.47 11.85
C LEU A 179 7.06 -7.52 10.38
N THR A 180 6.29 -8.54 10.01
CA THR A 180 5.95 -8.82 8.60
C THR A 180 4.48 -8.60 8.26
N ARG A 181 3.62 -8.27 9.24
CA ARG A 181 2.19 -8.09 9.03
C ARG A 181 1.70 -6.75 9.59
N ASP A 182 0.74 -6.15 8.92
CA ASP A 182 0.15 -4.86 9.32
C ASP A 182 -0.59 -4.94 10.67
N ALA A 183 -1.24 -6.08 10.93
CA ALA A 183 -1.90 -6.37 12.20
C ALA A 183 -1.87 -7.87 12.49
N VAL A 184 -1.80 -8.24 13.76
CA VAL A 184 -1.76 -9.63 14.21
C VAL A 184 -2.76 -9.81 15.34
N ALA A 185 -3.81 -10.61 15.09
CA ALA A 185 -4.72 -11.02 16.15
C ALA A 185 -4.06 -12.09 17.03
N PRO A 186 -4.27 -12.12 18.36
CA PRO A 186 -3.66 -13.11 19.25
C PRO A 186 -3.88 -14.56 18.80
N ARG A 187 -5.07 -14.88 18.25
CA ARG A 187 -5.41 -16.21 17.71
C ARG A 187 -4.60 -16.63 16.47
N ALA A 188 -3.95 -15.68 15.79
CA ALA A 188 -3.13 -15.96 14.61
C ALA A 188 -1.68 -16.30 14.98
N LEU A 189 -1.28 -16.08 16.24
CA LEU A 189 0.06 -16.40 16.70
C LEU A 189 0.24 -17.92 16.85
N PRO A 190 1.44 -18.45 16.59
CA PRO A 190 1.77 -19.88 16.74
C PRO A 190 1.97 -20.26 18.22
N LEU A 191 1.00 -19.90 19.05
CA LEU A 191 1.00 -20.08 20.51
C LEU A 191 -0.38 -20.51 20.99
N PRO A 192 -0.48 -21.24 22.12
CA PRO A 192 -1.76 -21.46 22.78
C PRO A 192 -2.44 -20.13 23.14
N ASP A 193 -3.76 -20.02 23.00
CA ASP A 193 -4.54 -18.78 23.14
C ASP A 193 -4.16 -17.95 24.38
N ARG A 194 -4.01 -18.60 25.53
CA ARG A 194 -3.64 -17.95 26.78
C ARG A 194 -2.23 -17.35 26.75
N ALA A 195 -1.29 -18.06 26.10
CA ALA A 195 0.08 -17.61 25.94
C ALA A 195 0.16 -16.47 24.91
N ALA A 196 -0.60 -16.56 23.81
CA ALA A 196 -0.70 -15.53 22.79
C ALA A 196 -1.21 -14.21 23.37
N ARG A 197 -2.31 -14.22 24.13
CA ARG A 197 -2.83 -12.99 24.77
C ARG A 197 -1.82 -12.38 25.73
N ARG A 198 -1.23 -13.19 26.64
CA ARG A 198 -0.21 -12.69 27.56
C ARG A 198 1.02 -12.11 26.85
N LEU A 199 1.40 -12.67 25.69
CA LEU A 199 2.48 -12.14 24.88
C LEU A 199 2.11 -10.77 24.30
N CYS A 200 0.91 -10.63 23.74
CA CYS A 200 0.41 -9.35 23.24
C CYS A 200 0.36 -8.30 24.36
N ASP A 201 -0.27 -8.61 25.50
CA ASP A 201 -0.33 -7.71 26.67
C ASP A 201 1.09 -7.26 27.09
N ARG A 202 2.02 -8.22 27.14
CA ARG A 202 3.41 -7.92 27.51
C ARG A 202 4.13 -7.04 26.49
N LEU A 203 3.86 -7.21 25.20
CA LEU A 203 4.44 -6.37 24.14
C LEU A 203 3.86 -4.94 24.21
N VAL A 204 2.58 -4.80 24.52
CA VAL A 204 1.94 -3.51 24.78
C VAL A 204 2.55 -2.82 26.00
N ASP A 205 2.67 -3.54 27.13
CA ASP A 205 3.31 -3.03 28.36
C ASP A 205 4.75 -2.54 28.12
N LEU A 206 5.49 -3.22 27.24
CA LEU A 206 6.85 -2.84 26.86
C LEU A 206 6.88 -1.71 25.81
N GLY A 207 5.72 -1.24 25.36
CA GLY A 207 5.60 -0.20 24.34
C GLY A 207 6.11 -0.63 22.96
N ALA A 208 6.26 -1.94 22.72
CA ALA A 208 6.80 -2.48 21.47
C ALA A 208 5.74 -2.62 20.38
N VAL A 209 4.47 -2.77 20.75
CA VAL A 209 3.30 -2.78 19.86
C VAL A 209 2.20 -1.88 20.42
N ARG A 210 1.21 -1.57 19.59
CA ARG A 210 -0.02 -0.86 19.99
C ARG A 210 -1.21 -1.79 19.83
N GLU A 211 -2.23 -1.57 20.67
CA GLU A 211 -3.54 -2.20 20.48
C GLU A 211 -4.24 -1.65 19.24
#